data_5e25a4a2396c288b76ea393d0d984caf
#
_entry.id   5e25a4a2396c288b76ea393d0d984caf
#
_cell.length_a   1.000
_cell.length_b   1.000
_cell.length_c   1.000
_cell.angle_alpha   90.00
_cell.angle_beta   90.00
_cell.angle_gamma   90.00
#
_symmetry.space_group_name_H-M   'P 1'
#
loop_
_entity.id
_entity.type
_entity.pdbx_description
1 polymer ?
#
loop_
_entity_poly.entity_id
_entity_poly.type
_entity_poly.pdbx_seq_one_letter_code
_entity_poly.pdbx_strand_id
1 'polypeptide(L)'
;MQLSAEDAAKFWPIYNQYDAELSKLNDARVANIQEYARTYDQMTDEKADELIQKAMTYRKQRAELLAKYYGQIKAQLGGITAARFVQVEDQLLSLIDLQIDSQLPVVGQSS
;
A
#
# COMPACT_ATOMS: atom_id res chain seq x y z
N MET A 1 -4.26 -2.82 -18.02
CA MET A 1 -3.40 -2.17 -19.03
C MET A 1 -3.32 -3.06 -20.26
N GLN A 2 -3.36 -2.46 -21.43
CA GLN A 2 -3.16 -3.21 -22.67
C GLN A 2 -1.68 -3.17 -23.02
N LEU A 3 -1.06 -4.33 -23.08
CA LEU A 3 0.36 -4.49 -23.39
C LEU A 3 0.50 -5.44 -24.57
N SER A 4 1.51 -5.18 -25.43
CA SER A 4 1.90 -6.15 -26.44
C SER A 4 2.44 -7.41 -25.76
N ALA A 5 2.52 -8.54 -26.48
CA ALA A 5 3.08 -9.76 -25.91
C ALA A 5 4.52 -9.56 -25.45
N GLU A 6 5.31 -8.80 -26.21
CA GLU A 6 6.70 -8.49 -25.83
C GLU A 6 6.75 -7.65 -24.56
N ASP A 7 5.93 -6.61 -24.45
CA ASP A 7 5.90 -5.74 -23.27
C ASP A 7 5.36 -6.50 -22.07
N ALA A 8 4.34 -7.34 -22.24
CA ALA A 8 3.80 -8.17 -21.18
C ALA A 8 4.88 -9.12 -20.60
N ALA A 9 5.72 -9.69 -21.46
CA ALA A 9 6.82 -10.57 -21.03
C ALA A 9 7.83 -9.83 -20.14
N LYS A 10 8.00 -8.53 -20.32
CA LYS A 10 8.87 -7.69 -19.49
C LYS A 10 8.15 -7.19 -18.24
N PHE A 11 6.87 -6.82 -18.38
CA PHE A 11 6.10 -6.18 -17.32
C PHE A 11 5.79 -7.14 -16.16
N TRP A 12 5.26 -8.32 -16.47
CA TRP A 12 4.73 -9.20 -15.41
C TRP A 12 5.77 -9.70 -14.41
N PRO A 13 7.01 -10.02 -14.81
CA PRO A 13 8.03 -10.35 -13.80
C PRO A 13 8.31 -9.20 -12.83
N ILE A 14 8.33 -7.96 -13.34
CA ILE A 14 8.53 -6.78 -12.50
C ILE A 14 7.33 -6.59 -11.56
N TYR A 15 6.12 -6.69 -12.11
CA TYR A 15 4.90 -6.55 -11.32
C TYR A 15 4.81 -7.60 -10.22
N ASN A 16 5.19 -8.84 -10.51
CA ASN A 16 5.15 -9.91 -9.53
C ASN A 16 6.11 -9.65 -8.36
N GLN A 17 7.27 -9.07 -8.63
CA GLN A 17 8.21 -8.65 -7.58
C GLN A 17 7.61 -7.53 -6.72
N TYR A 18 7.02 -6.55 -7.36
CA TYR A 18 6.32 -5.45 -6.68
C TYR A 18 5.22 -6.00 -5.78
N ASP A 19 4.38 -6.87 -6.32
CA ASP A 19 3.25 -7.46 -5.59
C ASP A 19 3.73 -8.26 -4.37
N ALA A 20 4.82 -9.01 -4.50
CA ALA A 20 5.39 -9.77 -3.40
C ALA A 20 5.91 -8.86 -2.26
N GLU A 21 6.58 -7.76 -2.61
CA GLU A 21 7.04 -6.78 -1.62
C GLU A 21 5.87 -6.03 -0.98
N LEU A 22 4.87 -5.66 -1.78
CA LEU A 22 3.67 -4.99 -1.28
C LEU A 22 2.90 -5.90 -0.31
N SER A 23 2.84 -7.19 -0.61
CA SER A 23 2.18 -8.17 0.26
C SER A 23 2.79 -8.19 1.67
N LYS A 24 4.11 -8.08 1.77
CA LYS A 24 4.79 -8.02 3.07
C LYS A 24 4.40 -6.76 3.84
N LEU A 25 4.32 -5.62 3.15
CA LEU A 25 3.85 -4.38 3.79
C LEU A 25 2.41 -4.50 4.25
N ASN A 26 1.57 -5.15 3.44
CA ASN A 26 0.16 -5.35 3.78
C ASN A 26 0.00 -6.28 5.00
N ASP A 27 0.86 -7.28 5.14
CA ASP A 27 0.85 -8.14 6.33
C ASP A 27 1.11 -7.32 7.60
N ALA A 28 2.06 -6.39 7.54
CA ALA A 28 2.35 -5.50 8.66
C ALA A 28 1.17 -4.56 8.95
N ARG A 29 0.50 -4.09 7.88
CA ARG A 29 -0.71 -3.25 8.02
C ARG A 29 -1.82 -4.01 8.72
N VAL A 30 -2.08 -5.24 8.30
CA VAL A 30 -3.13 -6.09 8.90
C VAL A 30 -2.83 -6.31 10.38
N ALA A 31 -1.58 -6.63 10.72
CA ALA A 31 -1.19 -6.82 12.12
C ALA A 31 -1.43 -5.55 12.94
N ASN A 32 -1.13 -4.38 12.37
CA ASN A 32 -1.35 -3.10 13.05
C ASN A 32 -2.85 -2.83 13.27
N ILE A 33 -3.67 -3.13 12.27
CA ILE A 33 -5.13 -2.98 12.37
C ILE A 33 -5.71 -3.91 13.44
N GLN A 34 -5.22 -5.15 13.50
CA GLN A 34 -5.64 -6.12 14.51
C GLN A 34 -5.28 -5.63 15.91
N GLU A 35 -4.08 -5.08 16.07
CA GLU A 35 -3.64 -4.51 17.35
C GLU A 35 -4.51 -3.31 17.74
N TYR A 36 -4.85 -2.46 16.80
CA TYR A 36 -5.76 -1.34 17.02
C TYR A 36 -7.11 -1.82 17.53
N ALA A 37 -7.70 -2.82 16.87
CA ALA A 37 -8.99 -3.37 17.28
C ALA A 37 -8.91 -3.98 18.68
N ARG A 38 -7.83 -4.70 18.98
CA ARG A 38 -7.64 -5.38 20.26
C ARG A 38 -7.50 -4.39 21.43
N THR A 39 -6.88 -3.23 21.20
CA THR A 39 -6.58 -2.26 22.25
C THR A 39 -7.52 -1.05 22.24
N TYR A 40 -8.50 -1.04 21.37
CA TYR A 40 -9.35 0.14 21.14
C TYR A 40 -10.02 0.65 22.42
N ASP A 41 -10.59 -0.26 23.23
CA ASP A 41 -11.35 0.11 24.42
C ASP A 41 -10.44 0.52 25.59
N GLN A 42 -9.16 0.20 25.53
CA GLN A 42 -8.18 0.50 26.58
C GLN A 42 -7.00 1.27 26.00
N MET A 43 -7.28 2.18 25.09
CA MET A 43 -6.25 2.95 24.39
C MET A 43 -5.54 3.89 25.34
N THR A 44 -4.22 3.88 25.30
CA THR A 44 -3.37 4.84 25.99
C THR A 44 -2.72 5.77 24.98
N ASP A 45 -2.19 6.90 25.44
CA ASP A 45 -1.47 7.83 24.57
C ASP A 45 -0.28 7.15 23.89
N GLU A 46 0.46 6.31 24.62
CA GLU A 46 1.62 5.60 24.08
C GLU A 46 1.20 4.58 23.02
N LYS A 47 0.13 3.83 23.29
CA LYS A 47 -0.36 2.84 22.32
C LYS A 47 -0.90 3.53 21.06
N ALA A 48 -1.63 4.63 21.22
CA ALA A 48 -2.14 5.39 20.08
C ALA A 48 -0.98 5.91 19.23
N ASP A 49 0.06 6.44 19.86
CA ASP A 49 1.25 6.90 19.13
C ASP A 49 1.94 5.76 18.38
N GLU A 50 2.13 4.61 19.04
CA GLU A 50 2.73 3.43 18.41
C GLU A 50 1.98 3.01 17.16
N LEU A 51 0.65 2.90 17.26
CA LEU A 51 -0.19 2.45 16.15
C LEU A 51 -0.18 3.44 14.98
N ILE A 52 -0.22 4.74 15.28
CA ILE A 52 -0.21 5.79 14.26
C ILE A 52 1.17 5.88 13.57
N GLN A 53 2.25 5.72 14.33
CA GLN A 53 3.59 5.70 13.75
C GLN A 53 3.76 4.54 12.77
N LYS A 54 3.25 3.36 13.12
CA LYS A 54 3.26 2.21 12.22
C LYS A 54 2.42 2.45 10.96
N ALA A 55 1.27 3.11 11.09
CA ALA A 55 0.42 3.44 9.94
C ALA A 55 1.12 4.42 9.00
N MET A 56 1.77 5.44 9.55
CA MET A 56 2.51 6.41 8.74
C MET A 56 3.73 5.77 8.07
N THR A 57 4.44 4.89 8.77
CA THR A 57 5.56 4.15 8.21
C THR A 57 5.12 3.26 7.06
N TYR A 58 3.99 2.57 7.20
CA TYR A 58 3.41 1.76 6.13
C TYR A 58 3.17 2.60 4.86
N ARG A 59 2.54 3.78 5.01
CA ARG A 59 2.25 4.64 3.85
C ARG A 59 3.53 5.15 3.18
N LYS A 60 4.53 5.50 3.97
CA LYS A 60 5.83 5.94 3.47
C LYS A 60 6.52 4.82 2.70
N GLN A 61 6.60 3.63 3.27
CA GLN A 61 7.25 2.49 2.64
C GLN A 61 6.51 2.07 1.37
N ARG A 62 5.18 2.14 1.37
CA ARG A 62 4.39 1.84 0.18
C ARG A 62 4.66 2.83 -0.95
N ALA A 63 4.75 4.12 -0.64
CA ALA A 63 5.07 5.14 -1.63
C ALA A 63 6.49 4.95 -2.20
N GLU A 64 7.46 4.63 -1.34
CA GLU A 64 8.83 4.34 -1.77
C GLU A 64 8.89 3.10 -2.66
N LEU A 65 8.13 2.07 -2.32
CA LEU A 65 8.04 0.85 -3.12
C LEU A 65 7.47 1.15 -4.50
N LEU A 66 6.39 1.91 -4.56
CA LEU A 66 5.76 2.28 -5.84
C LEU A 66 6.75 3.08 -6.71
N ALA A 67 7.47 4.01 -6.12
CA ALA A 67 8.47 4.82 -6.83
C ALA A 67 9.61 3.96 -7.37
N LYS A 68 10.07 2.98 -6.60
CA LYS A 68 11.11 2.03 -7.01
C LYS A 68 10.70 1.28 -8.27
N TYR A 69 9.48 0.72 -8.26
CA TYR A 69 9.00 -0.07 -9.40
C TYR A 69 8.57 0.79 -10.58
N TYR A 70 8.12 2.02 -10.33
CA TYR A 70 7.96 2.99 -11.40
C TYR A 70 9.27 3.15 -12.19
N GLY A 71 10.40 3.32 -11.48
CA GLY A 71 11.70 3.44 -12.12
C GLY A 71 12.09 2.21 -12.93
N GLN A 72 11.84 1.01 -12.41
CA GLN A 72 12.15 -0.22 -13.13
C GLN A 72 11.30 -0.39 -14.39
N ILE A 73 10.00 -0.13 -14.29
CA ILE A 73 9.10 -0.22 -15.43
C ILE A 73 9.45 0.84 -16.48
N LYS A 74 9.77 2.05 -16.05
CA LYS A 74 10.18 3.12 -16.95
C LYS A 74 11.43 2.74 -17.74
N ALA A 75 12.42 2.13 -17.07
CA ALA A 75 13.66 1.71 -17.71
C ALA A 75 13.45 0.62 -18.75
N GLN A 76 12.48 -0.29 -18.52
CA GLN A 76 12.24 -1.45 -19.39
C GLN A 76 11.16 -1.21 -20.44
N LEU A 77 10.15 -0.39 -20.14
CA LEU A 77 8.94 -0.27 -20.96
C LEU A 77 8.60 1.18 -21.33
N GLY A 78 9.36 2.16 -20.82
CA GLY A 78 9.14 3.56 -21.12
C GLY A 78 8.19 4.28 -20.18
N GLY A 79 8.19 5.61 -20.29
CA GLY A 79 7.51 6.48 -19.34
C GLY A 79 5.98 6.39 -19.39
N ILE A 80 5.40 6.15 -20.58
CA ILE A 80 3.94 6.06 -20.70
C ILE A 80 3.41 4.84 -19.96
N THR A 81 4.01 3.67 -20.17
CA THR A 81 3.62 2.43 -19.48
C THR A 81 3.84 2.56 -17.98
N ALA A 82 4.97 3.14 -17.57
CA ALA A 82 5.27 3.34 -16.15
C ALA A 82 4.28 4.30 -15.49
N ALA A 83 3.89 5.38 -16.19
CA ALA A 83 2.90 6.31 -15.67
C ALA A 83 1.53 5.65 -15.50
N ARG A 84 1.12 4.83 -16.47
CA ARG A 84 -0.14 4.07 -16.38
C ARG A 84 -0.13 3.11 -15.19
N PHE A 85 0.98 2.43 -14.99
CA PHE A 85 1.13 1.54 -13.84
C PHE A 85 0.90 2.29 -12.53
N VAL A 86 1.54 3.45 -12.34
CA VAL A 86 1.40 4.25 -11.13
C VAL A 86 -0.03 4.74 -10.95
N GLN A 87 -0.66 5.23 -12.03
CA GLN A 87 -2.03 5.74 -11.97
C GLN A 87 -3.02 4.65 -11.58
N VAL A 88 -2.90 3.46 -12.17
CA VAL A 88 -3.80 2.33 -11.86
C VAL A 88 -3.58 1.86 -10.42
N GLU A 89 -2.32 1.68 -10.01
CA GLU A 89 -2.00 1.25 -8.64
C GLU A 89 -2.49 2.27 -7.62
N ASP A 90 -2.28 3.56 -7.89
CA ASP A 90 -2.72 4.62 -6.97
C ASP A 90 -4.24 4.60 -6.78
N GLN A 91 -4.98 4.42 -7.87
CA GLN A 91 -6.44 4.30 -7.80
C GLN A 91 -6.88 3.09 -6.98
N LEU A 92 -6.26 1.93 -7.21
CA LEU A 92 -6.58 0.70 -6.48
C LEU A 92 -6.24 0.83 -4.99
N LEU A 93 -5.05 1.36 -4.68
CA LEU A 93 -4.61 1.55 -3.30
C LEU A 93 -5.49 2.55 -2.57
N SER A 94 -5.91 3.62 -3.26
CA SER A 94 -6.82 4.62 -2.68
C SER A 94 -8.18 4.03 -2.34
N LEU A 95 -8.72 3.18 -3.21
CA LEU A 95 -9.98 2.48 -2.96
C LEU A 95 -9.88 1.56 -1.75
N ILE A 96 -8.79 0.81 -1.65
CA ILE A 96 -8.55 -0.09 -0.51
C ILE A 96 -8.41 0.72 0.77
N ASP A 97 -7.65 1.82 0.75
CA ASP A 97 -7.49 2.71 1.90
C ASP A 97 -8.83 3.25 2.37
N LEU A 98 -9.65 3.73 1.44
CA LEU A 98 -10.96 4.28 1.76
C LEU A 98 -11.85 3.21 2.39
N GLN A 99 -11.84 2.00 1.85
CA GLN A 99 -12.64 0.91 2.37
C GLN A 99 -12.22 0.55 3.81
N ILE A 100 -10.93 0.47 4.07
CA ILE A 100 -10.39 0.19 5.41
C ILE A 100 -10.76 1.33 6.36
N ASP A 101 -10.48 2.58 5.97
CA ASP A 101 -10.72 3.75 6.82
C ASP A 101 -12.19 3.93 7.16
N SER A 102 -13.09 3.56 6.24
CA SER A 102 -14.53 3.66 6.49
C SER A 102 -15.04 2.68 7.52
N GLN A 103 -14.29 1.62 7.79
CA GLN A 103 -14.67 0.57 8.75
C GLN A 103 -13.98 0.72 10.11
N LEU A 104 -12.96 1.60 10.21
CA LEU A 104 -12.23 1.79 11.44
C LEU A 104 -12.74 3.03 12.19
N PRO A 105 -13.10 2.90 13.47
CA PRO A 105 -13.48 4.08 14.25
C PRO A 105 -12.26 4.96 14.54
N VAL A 106 -12.50 6.23 14.76
CA VAL A 106 -11.46 7.17 15.18
C VAL A 106 -11.08 6.87 16.63
N VAL A 107 -9.79 7.03 16.97
CA VAL A 107 -9.30 6.82 18.34
C VAL A 107 -10.11 7.66 19.32
N GLY A 108 -10.57 7.01 20.39
CA GLY A 108 -11.33 7.70 21.45
C GLY A 108 -12.79 8.00 21.11
N GLN A 109 -13.26 7.62 19.93
CA GLN A 109 -14.66 7.85 19.54
C GLN A 109 -15.55 6.76 20.14
N SER A 110 -16.58 7.18 20.89
CA SER A 110 -17.58 6.22 21.38
C SER A 110 -18.58 5.91 20.27
N SER A 111 -18.89 4.66 20.15
CA SER A 111 -19.88 4.20 19.18
C SER A 111 -21.29 4.32 19.71
#